data_b3f0976d195ddc0f084b7136474838f7
#
_entry.id   b3f0976d195ddc0f084b7136474838f7
#
_cell.length_a   1.000
_cell.length_b   1.000
_cell.length_c   1.000
_cell.angle_alpha   90.00
_cell.angle_beta   90.00
_cell.angle_gamma   90.00
#
_symmetry.space_group_name_H-M   'P 1'
#
loop_
_entity.id
_entity.type
_entity.pdbx_description
1 polymer ?
#
loop_
_entity_poly.entity_id
_entity_poly.type
_entity_poly.pdbx_seq_one_letter_code
_entity_poly.pdbx_strand_id
1 'polypeptide(L)'
;MTQHIGNLDHLHHLDLEALNALIDGEFPAGKQQEALQHLNDCHSCALRVLFSTRLKSATSRAGHRFSPTAETLGRLTSQLHSQSEAKKKARIYSIRPAAWAALAAAVLLVVSFLGWHQIHQTNTLAAELLDQHLATLTSGATPQVLSSDRHTVKPWFQGRLPFSFNLPDAVALPPDTALKGADLTYFNGQPAALLLFTIHKHQVSIFLTQRANGPILNALPSNHAGFTLDSATTRDLCILAVSDVNPADLDLLVASMAQAQSNT
;
A
#
# COMPACT_ATOMS: atom_id res chain seq x y z
N MET A 1 10.15 28.58 -15.52
CA MET A 1 10.40 27.24 -14.97
C MET A 1 10.66 26.31 -16.14
N THR A 2 11.90 26.18 -16.55
CA THR A 2 12.34 25.31 -17.65
C THR A 2 12.54 23.91 -17.05
N GLN A 3 11.61 23.01 -17.38
CA GLN A 3 11.66 21.62 -16.98
C GLN A 3 12.78 20.90 -17.74
N HIS A 4 13.63 20.19 -17.02
CA HIS A 4 14.56 19.20 -17.55
C HIS A 4 13.76 18.04 -18.18
N ILE A 5 13.45 18.16 -19.45
CA ILE A 5 13.02 17.01 -20.25
C ILE A 5 14.30 16.26 -20.64
N GLY A 6 14.40 15.03 -20.14
CA GLY A 6 15.54 14.18 -20.09
C GLY A 6 16.48 14.15 -21.31
N ASN A 7 17.72 13.96 -20.99
CA ASN A 7 18.82 13.73 -21.94
C ASN A 7 18.61 12.36 -22.61
N LEU A 8 18.51 12.35 -23.95
CA LEU A 8 18.35 11.13 -24.75
C LEU A 8 19.76 10.47 -24.95
N ASP A 9 20.32 9.94 -23.87
CA ASP A 9 21.52 9.11 -23.99
C ASP A 9 21.10 7.71 -24.50
N HIS A 10 21.77 7.25 -25.56
CA HIS A 10 21.48 6.02 -26.32
C HIS A 10 21.48 4.70 -25.51
N LEU A 11 21.71 4.76 -24.20
CA LEU A 11 21.76 3.62 -23.27
C LEU A 11 20.59 3.61 -22.25
N HIS A 12 19.77 4.66 -22.20
CA HIS A 12 18.68 4.75 -21.24
C HIS A 12 17.33 4.72 -21.92
N HIS A 13 16.38 3.99 -21.32
CA HIS A 13 14.98 4.02 -21.75
C HIS A 13 14.39 5.43 -21.58
N LEU A 14 13.44 5.79 -22.45
CA LEU A 14 12.63 6.98 -22.25
C LEU A 14 11.92 6.88 -20.90
N ASP A 15 11.95 7.97 -20.14
CA ASP A 15 11.24 8.02 -18.86
C ASP A 15 9.71 7.98 -19.07
N LEU A 16 8.98 7.74 -18.00
CA LEU A 16 7.52 7.59 -18.08
C LEU A 16 6.83 8.89 -18.50
N GLU A 17 7.37 10.04 -18.11
CA GLU A 17 6.83 11.36 -18.45
C GLU A 17 6.97 11.62 -19.95
N ALA A 18 8.14 11.36 -20.51
CA ALA A 18 8.40 11.48 -21.94
C ALA A 18 7.52 10.53 -22.78
N LEU A 19 7.34 9.29 -22.33
CA LEU A 19 6.47 8.32 -23.00
C LEU A 19 5.00 8.77 -22.99
N ASN A 20 4.51 9.27 -21.85
CA ASN A 20 3.15 9.77 -21.74
C ASN A 20 2.93 11.02 -22.60
N ALA A 21 3.86 11.99 -22.56
CA ALA A 21 3.79 13.19 -23.39
C ALA A 21 3.76 12.85 -24.89
N LEU A 22 4.52 11.83 -25.31
CA LEU A 22 4.51 11.36 -26.69
C LEU A 22 3.15 10.75 -27.09
N ILE A 23 2.53 9.96 -26.21
CA ILE A 23 1.22 9.31 -26.42
C ILE A 23 0.09 10.35 -26.42
N ASP A 24 0.21 11.42 -25.63
CA ASP A 24 -0.79 12.46 -25.50
C ASP A 24 -0.64 13.56 -26.58
N GLY A 25 0.44 13.51 -27.36
CA GLY A 25 0.73 14.50 -28.40
C GLY A 25 1.28 15.82 -27.85
N GLU A 26 1.72 15.84 -26.60
CA GLU A 26 2.27 17.00 -25.89
C GLU A 26 3.81 17.03 -25.91
N PHE A 27 4.44 16.09 -26.64
CA PHE A 27 5.89 16.01 -26.71
C PHE A 27 6.46 17.19 -27.51
N PRO A 28 7.57 17.82 -27.06
CA PRO A 28 8.16 18.97 -27.74
C PRO A 28 8.54 18.66 -29.19
N ALA A 29 8.06 19.47 -30.14
CA ALA A 29 8.23 19.23 -31.58
C ALA A 29 9.70 19.06 -31.99
N GLY A 30 10.62 19.83 -31.37
CA GLY A 30 12.07 19.75 -31.69
C GLY A 30 12.76 18.45 -31.30
N LYS A 31 12.16 17.64 -30.41
CA LYS A 31 12.71 16.36 -29.93
C LYS A 31 11.88 15.13 -30.35
N GLN A 32 10.78 15.37 -31.04
CA GLN A 32 9.85 14.30 -31.41
C GLN A 32 10.50 13.27 -32.35
N GLN A 33 11.34 13.72 -33.27
CA GLN A 33 12.02 12.87 -34.24
C GLN A 33 13.05 11.94 -33.57
N GLU A 34 13.78 12.46 -32.60
CA GLU A 34 14.73 11.66 -31.80
C GLU A 34 14.00 10.59 -30.96
N ALA A 35 12.88 10.95 -30.34
CA ALA A 35 12.04 10.00 -29.59
C ALA A 35 11.48 8.90 -30.50
N LEU A 36 11.00 9.23 -31.70
CA LEU A 36 10.53 8.26 -32.68
C LEU A 36 11.66 7.34 -33.17
N GLN A 37 12.86 7.86 -33.37
CA GLN A 37 14.03 7.06 -33.73
C GLN A 37 14.40 6.10 -32.60
N HIS A 38 14.41 6.59 -31.33
CA HIS A 38 14.63 5.73 -30.18
C HIS A 38 13.61 4.58 -30.10
N LEU A 39 12.33 4.82 -30.41
CA LEU A 39 11.32 3.77 -30.43
C LEU A 39 11.57 2.69 -31.50
N ASN A 40 12.22 3.05 -32.61
CA ASN A 40 12.61 2.05 -33.62
C ASN A 40 13.77 1.17 -33.11
N ASP A 41 14.65 1.73 -32.31
CA ASP A 41 15.86 1.04 -31.82
C ASP A 41 15.62 0.35 -30.47
N CYS A 42 14.65 0.78 -29.67
CA CYS A 42 14.37 0.26 -28.34
C CYS A 42 13.04 -0.48 -28.27
N HIS A 43 13.09 -1.80 -28.34
CA HIS A 43 11.90 -2.65 -28.28
C HIS A 43 11.06 -2.48 -27.01
N SER A 44 11.71 -2.28 -25.85
CA SER A 44 11.01 -2.07 -24.56
C SER A 44 10.17 -0.80 -24.55
N CYS A 45 10.72 0.32 -25.05
CA CYS A 45 10.00 1.60 -25.15
C CYS A 45 8.88 1.50 -26.18
N ALA A 46 9.11 0.85 -27.33
CA ALA A 46 8.10 0.62 -28.34
C ALA A 46 6.91 -0.19 -27.82
N LEU A 47 7.17 -1.28 -27.08
CA LEU A 47 6.12 -2.08 -26.46
C LEU A 47 5.31 -1.28 -25.42
N ARG A 48 5.97 -0.46 -24.61
CA ARG A 48 5.28 0.41 -23.64
C ARG A 48 4.36 1.42 -24.32
N VAL A 49 4.84 2.10 -25.37
CA VAL A 49 4.02 3.03 -26.16
C VAL A 49 2.83 2.32 -26.79
N LEU A 50 3.06 1.15 -27.41
CA LEU A 50 1.98 0.36 -28.02
C LEU A 50 0.92 -0.06 -27.00
N PHE A 51 1.34 -0.56 -25.83
CA PHE A 51 0.43 -0.99 -24.79
C PHE A 51 -0.40 0.17 -24.24
N SER A 52 0.26 1.29 -23.91
CA SER A 52 -0.40 2.49 -23.38
C SER A 52 -1.35 3.12 -24.40
N THR A 53 -0.98 3.16 -25.67
CA THR A 53 -1.86 3.64 -26.75
C THR A 53 -3.09 2.74 -26.91
N ARG A 54 -2.94 1.42 -26.84
CA ARG A 54 -4.07 0.48 -26.86
C ARG A 54 -4.98 0.67 -25.66
N LEU A 55 -4.42 0.84 -24.47
CA LEU A 55 -5.17 1.10 -23.25
C LEU A 55 -5.95 2.42 -23.36
N LYS A 56 -5.30 3.51 -23.79
CA LYS A 56 -5.93 4.81 -24.02
C LYS A 56 -7.08 4.72 -25.04
N SER A 57 -6.90 3.99 -26.14
CA SER A 57 -7.94 3.80 -27.14
C SER A 57 -9.10 2.91 -26.64
N ALA A 58 -8.82 1.94 -25.78
CA ALA A 58 -9.85 1.10 -25.18
C ALA A 58 -10.68 1.89 -24.15
N THR A 59 -10.03 2.68 -23.30
CA THR A 59 -10.71 3.54 -22.30
C THR A 59 -11.52 4.64 -22.99
N SER A 60 -11.00 5.25 -24.06
CA SER A 60 -11.75 6.23 -24.87
C SER A 60 -13.01 5.62 -25.46
N ARG A 61 -12.90 4.44 -26.08
CA ARG A 61 -14.08 3.72 -26.62
C ARG A 61 -15.09 3.33 -25.53
N ALA A 62 -14.63 2.94 -24.37
CA ALA A 62 -15.51 2.66 -23.24
C ALA A 62 -16.19 3.95 -22.75
N GLY A 63 -15.47 5.06 -22.70
CA GLY A 63 -15.98 6.37 -22.30
C GLY A 63 -17.09 6.90 -23.22
N HIS A 64 -17.03 6.62 -24.52
CA HIS A 64 -18.10 7.03 -25.46
C HIS A 64 -19.48 6.44 -25.13
N ARG A 65 -19.53 5.30 -24.41
CA ARG A 65 -20.79 4.71 -23.94
C ARG A 65 -21.45 5.52 -22.83
N PHE A 66 -20.67 6.37 -22.16
CA PHE A 66 -21.09 7.19 -21.03
C PHE A 66 -20.99 8.68 -21.35
N SER A 67 -21.02 9.04 -22.63
CA SER A 67 -21.00 10.45 -23.05
C SER A 67 -22.21 11.17 -22.46
N PRO A 68 -22.00 12.31 -21.79
CA PRO A 68 -23.10 13.09 -21.24
C PRO A 68 -24.00 13.60 -22.36
N THR A 69 -25.30 13.75 -22.09
CA THR A 69 -26.25 14.30 -23.04
C THR A 69 -25.91 15.76 -23.32
N ALA A 70 -26.31 16.27 -24.52
CA ALA A 70 -26.12 17.67 -24.88
C ALA A 70 -26.73 18.63 -23.84
N GLU A 71 -27.83 18.25 -23.20
CA GLU A 71 -28.46 18.99 -22.13
C GLU A 71 -27.59 19.08 -20.90
N THR A 72 -26.93 17.98 -20.51
CA THR A 72 -26.00 17.94 -19.37
C THR A 72 -24.77 18.80 -19.60
N LEU A 73 -24.21 18.74 -20.82
CA LEU A 73 -23.11 19.60 -21.24
C LEU A 73 -23.51 21.08 -21.23
N GLY A 74 -24.71 21.40 -21.74
CA GLY A 74 -25.25 22.76 -21.71
C GLY A 74 -25.44 23.31 -20.30
N ARG A 75 -25.90 22.48 -19.36
CA ARG A 75 -26.02 22.86 -17.93
C ARG A 75 -24.63 23.10 -17.29
N LEU A 76 -23.67 22.25 -17.57
CA LEU A 76 -22.31 22.40 -17.03
C LEU A 76 -21.61 23.65 -17.57
N THR A 77 -21.71 23.90 -18.87
CA THR A 77 -21.13 25.10 -19.48
C THR A 77 -21.80 26.38 -19.01
N SER A 78 -23.13 26.40 -18.84
CA SER A 78 -23.84 27.57 -18.29
C SER A 78 -23.47 27.82 -16.81
N GLN A 79 -23.29 26.77 -15.99
CA GLN A 79 -22.84 26.91 -14.62
C GLN A 79 -21.41 27.47 -14.53
N LEU A 80 -20.50 27.01 -15.39
CA LEU A 80 -19.14 27.54 -15.48
C LEU A 80 -19.11 29.02 -15.89
N HIS A 81 -19.93 29.42 -16.87
CA HIS A 81 -20.03 30.82 -17.28
C HIS A 81 -20.63 31.69 -16.19
N SER A 82 -21.69 31.25 -15.51
CA SER A 82 -22.31 32.03 -14.43
C SER A 82 -21.37 32.22 -13.24
N GLN A 83 -20.53 31.24 -12.93
CA GLN A 83 -19.49 31.35 -11.90
C GLN A 83 -18.37 32.32 -12.31
N SER A 84 -18.03 32.43 -13.61
CA SER A 84 -16.99 33.35 -14.07
C SER A 84 -17.45 34.80 -14.02
N GLU A 85 -18.73 35.06 -14.23
CA GLU A 85 -19.31 36.41 -14.15
C GLU A 85 -19.56 36.88 -12.70
N ALA A 86 -19.93 35.94 -11.81
CA ALA A 86 -20.09 36.23 -10.38
C ALA A 86 -18.77 36.66 -9.69
N LYS A 87 -17.63 36.20 -10.17
CA LYS A 87 -16.31 36.61 -9.66
C LYS A 87 -15.93 38.06 -9.98
N LYS A 88 -16.50 38.68 -11.00
CA LYS A 88 -16.21 40.09 -11.37
C LYS A 88 -16.90 41.13 -10.47
N LYS A 89 -17.86 40.76 -9.65
CA LYS A 89 -18.60 41.65 -8.72
C LYS A 89 -18.32 41.47 -7.25
N ALA A 90 -17.32 40.71 -6.84
CA ALA A 90 -16.92 40.60 -5.45
C ALA A 90 -16.16 41.85 -4.99
N ARG A 91 -16.93 42.85 -4.58
CA ARG A 91 -16.51 44.09 -3.96
C ARG A 91 -15.79 43.76 -2.66
N ILE A 92 -14.64 44.40 -2.45
CA ILE A 92 -13.79 44.33 -1.28
C ILE A 92 -14.64 44.50 0.02
N TYR A 93 -14.98 43.37 0.67
CA TYR A 93 -15.58 43.38 1.98
C TYR A 93 -14.54 42.93 3.02
N SER A 94 -14.42 43.70 4.08
CA SER A 94 -13.44 43.62 5.16
C SER A 94 -12.88 42.22 5.46
N ILE A 95 -11.57 42.10 5.33
CA ILE A 95 -10.75 40.87 5.31
C ILE A 95 -10.75 40.12 6.69
N ARG A 96 -11.26 40.74 7.77
CA ARG A 96 -11.06 40.14 9.11
C ARG A 96 -11.85 38.86 9.41
N PRO A 97 -13.17 38.74 9.21
CA PRO A 97 -13.87 37.49 9.50
C PRO A 97 -13.62 36.41 8.43
N ALA A 98 -13.44 36.82 7.15
CA ALA A 98 -13.18 35.89 6.05
C ALA A 98 -11.82 35.18 6.15
N ALA A 99 -10.80 35.84 6.67
CA ALA A 99 -9.48 35.25 6.87
C ALA A 99 -9.52 34.15 7.96
N TRP A 100 -10.25 34.36 9.03
CA TRP A 100 -10.44 33.35 10.07
C TRP A 100 -11.29 32.15 9.59
N ALA A 101 -12.32 32.40 8.79
CA ALA A 101 -13.12 31.35 8.19
C ALA A 101 -12.31 30.52 7.18
N ALA A 102 -11.45 31.16 6.38
CA ALA A 102 -10.55 30.47 5.46
C ALA A 102 -9.49 29.63 6.20
N LEU A 103 -8.94 30.13 7.30
CA LEU A 103 -8.01 29.38 8.14
C LEU A 103 -8.69 28.17 8.78
N ALA A 104 -9.90 28.34 9.32
CA ALA A 104 -10.67 27.24 9.89
C ALA A 104 -11.02 26.16 8.84
N ALA A 105 -11.42 26.58 7.63
CA ALA A 105 -11.68 25.65 6.52
C ALA A 105 -10.40 24.90 6.08
N ALA A 106 -9.26 25.59 6.01
CA ALA A 106 -7.98 24.97 5.69
C ALA A 106 -7.57 23.93 6.75
N VAL A 107 -7.73 24.25 8.03
CA VAL A 107 -7.46 23.29 9.13
C VAL A 107 -8.37 22.07 9.04
N LEU A 108 -9.68 22.27 8.80
CA LEU A 108 -10.61 21.16 8.64
C LEU A 108 -10.26 20.28 7.43
N LEU A 109 -9.85 20.87 6.31
CA LEU A 109 -9.42 20.13 5.13
C LEU A 109 -8.15 19.32 5.42
N VAL A 110 -7.17 19.89 6.10
CA VAL A 110 -5.95 19.19 6.49
C VAL A 110 -6.25 18.05 7.45
N VAL A 111 -7.08 18.27 8.48
CA VAL A 111 -7.47 17.22 9.43
C VAL A 111 -8.25 16.10 8.73
N SER A 112 -9.19 16.47 7.86
CA SER A 112 -9.96 15.49 7.08
C SER A 112 -9.07 14.71 6.12
N PHE A 113 -8.12 15.37 5.45
CA PHE A 113 -7.16 14.72 4.55
C PHE A 113 -6.22 13.77 5.29
N LEU A 114 -5.68 14.21 6.44
CA LEU A 114 -4.82 13.37 7.27
C LEU A 114 -5.59 12.17 7.83
N GLY A 115 -6.81 12.36 8.31
CA GLY A 115 -7.67 11.28 8.78
C GLY A 115 -8.00 10.28 7.66
N TRP A 116 -8.36 10.77 6.48
CA TRP A 116 -8.64 9.91 5.32
C TRP A 116 -7.39 9.16 4.85
N HIS A 117 -6.25 9.82 4.80
CA HIS A 117 -4.98 9.20 4.43
C HIS A 117 -4.60 8.06 5.41
N GLN A 118 -4.82 8.28 6.71
CA GLN A 118 -4.52 7.29 7.74
C GLN A 118 -5.45 6.08 7.65
N ILE A 119 -6.75 6.29 7.43
CA ILE A 119 -7.73 5.21 7.23
C ILE A 119 -7.40 4.38 5.98
N HIS A 120 -6.98 5.01 4.88
CA HIS A 120 -6.58 4.29 3.69
C HIS A 120 -5.34 3.43 3.91
N GLN A 121 -4.33 3.95 4.59
CA GLN A 121 -3.10 3.19 4.88
C GLN A 121 -3.37 1.95 5.75
N THR A 122 -4.24 2.06 6.75
CA THR A 122 -4.56 0.94 7.63
C THR A 122 -5.40 -0.14 6.94
N ASN A 123 -6.31 0.26 6.07
CA ASN A 123 -7.07 -0.69 5.27
C ASN A 123 -6.19 -1.45 4.27
N THR A 124 -5.20 -0.79 3.66
CA THR A 124 -4.25 -1.46 2.77
C THR A 124 -3.34 -2.43 3.52
N LEU A 125 -2.91 -2.07 4.73
CA LEU A 125 -2.11 -2.94 5.59
C LEU A 125 -2.90 -4.18 6.03
N ALA A 126 -4.14 -4.01 6.45
CA ALA A 126 -5.02 -5.12 6.82
C ALA A 126 -5.30 -6.05 5.64
N ALA A 127 -5.50 -5.48 4.44
CA ALA A 127 -5.69 -6.25 3.23
C ALA A 127 -4.43 -7.04 2.86
N GLU A 128 -3.23 -6.45 2.93
CA GLU A 128 -1.97 -7.13 2.67
C GLU A 128 -1.73 -8.29 3.63
N LEU A 129 -2.01 -8.10 4.95
CA LEU A 129 -1.93 -9.17 5.94
C LEU A 129 -2.86 -10.33 5.60
N LEU A 130 -4.09 -10.01 5.25
CA LEU A 130 -5.09 -10.99 4.89
C LEU A 130 -4.73 -11.72 3.61
N ASP A 131 -4.29 -11.02 2.58
CA ASP A 131 -3.88 -11.62 1.31
C ASP A 131 -2.73 -12.62 1.50
N GLN A 132 -1.74 -12.26 2.31
CA GLN A 132 -0.64 -13.18 2.63
C GLN A 132 -1.12 -14.37 3.46
N HIS A 133 -2.01 -14.17 4.42
CA HIS A 133 -2.60 -15.27 5.19
C HIS A 133 -3.38 -16.22 4.29
N LEU A 134 -4.26 -15.69 3.43
CA LEU A 134 -5.03 -16.49 2.47
C LEU A 134 -4.12 -17.22 1.48
N ALA A 135 -3.01 -16.61 1.06
CA ALA A 135 -2.03 -17.27 0.23
C ALA A 135 -1.42 -18.49 0.94
N THR A 136 -1.14 -18.42 2.25
CA THR A 136 -0.65 -19.58 3.01
C THR A 136 -1.70 -20.69 3.14
N LEU A 137 -2.99 -20.30 3.27
CA LEU A 137 -4.09 -21.28 3.36
C LEU A 137 -4.35 -21.99 2.04
N THR A 138 -4.27 -21.27 0.92
CA THR A 138 -4.70 -21.74 -0.40
C THR A 138 -3.59 -22.41 -1.20
N SER A 139 -2.34 -22.01 -0.99
CA SER A 139 -1.21 -22.50 -1.78
C SER A 139 -0.91 -23.99 -1.56
N GLY A 140 -1.29 -24.56 -0.40
CA GLY A 140 -0.87 -25.91 0.00
C GLY A 140 0.65 -26.09 0.04
N ALA A 141 1.40 -25.00 -0.10
CA ALA A 141 2.85 -25.02 -0.10
C ALA A 141 3.36 -25.33 1.32
N THR A 142 4.37 -26.18 1.38
CA THR A 142 5.07 -26.42 2.64
C THR A 142 5.89 -25.19 2.99
N PRO A 143 5.89 -24.74 4.27
CA PRO A 143 6.76 -23.66 4.72
C PRO A 143 8.21 -23.92 4.37
N GLN A 144 8.99 -22.86 4.13
CA GLN A 144 10.45 -22.97 3.87
C GLN A 144 11.19 -23.65 5.03
N VAL A 145 10.67 -23.46 6.24
CA VAL A 145 11.09 -24.23 7.41
C VAL A 145 9.88 -24.93 8.01
N LEU A 146 9.80 -26.23 7.81
CA LEU A 146 8.78 -27.07 8.42
C LEU A 146 9.34 -27.61 9.74
N SER A 147 9.06 -26.91 10.85
CA SER A 147 9.50 -27.30 12.18
C SER A 147 8.62 -26.70 13.25
N SER A 148 8.32 -27.47 14.27
CA SER A 148 7.70 -27.01 15.52
C SER A 148 8.72 -26.57 16.58
N ASP A 149 10.02 -26.77 16.31
CA ASP A 149 11.09 -26.47 17.23
C ASP A 149 11.68 -25.07 16.98
N ARG A 150 11.60 -24.22 18.01
CA ARG A 150 12.19 -22.87 17.99
C ARG A 150 13.71 -22.88 17.73
N HIS A 151 14.41 -23.93 18.17
CA HIS A 151 15.85 -24.07 17.99
C HIS A 151 16.22 -24.37 16.53
N THR A 152 15.28 -24.80 15.72
CA THR A 152 15.43 -24.97 14.29
C THR A 152 14.98 -23.71 13.53
N VAL A 153 13.83 -23.14 13.91
CA VAL A 153 13.21 -22.01 13.20
C VAL A 153 14.04 -20.73 13.38
N LYS A 154 14.42 -20.35 14.63
CA LYS A 154 15.14 -19.11 14.88
C LYS A 154 16.50 -19.03 14.15
N PRO A 155 17.38 -20.04 14.19
CA PRO A 155 18.66 -20.00 13.46
C PRO A 155 18.52 -19.90 11.96
N TRP A 156 17.44 -20.44 11.38
CA TRP A 156 17.21 -20.37 9.94
C TRP A 156 17.08 -18.93 9.42
N PHE A 157 16.57 -18.02 10.25
CA PHE A 157 16.45 -16.59 9.90
C PHE A 157 17.75 -15.80 10.05
N GLN A 158 18.78 -16.37 10.71
CA GLN A 158 20.06 -15.67 10.87
C GLN A 158 20.71 -15.36 9.53
N GLY A 159 21.10 -14.10 9.34
CA GLY A 159 21.66 -13.59 8.08
C GLY A 159 20.65 -13.39 6.95
N ARG A 160 19.37 -13.70 7.15
CA ARG A 160 18.28 -13.50 6.18
C ARG A 160 17.40 -12.31 6.52
N LEU A 161 17.31 -11.97 7.80
CA LEU A 161 16.61 -10.80 8.31
C LEU A 161 17.59 -9.79 8.88
N PRO A 162 17.29 -8.47 8.76
CA PRO A 162 18.13 -7.41 9.35
C PRO A 162 17.90 -7.25 10.87
N PHE A 163 17.08 -8.11 11.48
CA PHE A 163 16.76 -8.13 12.90
C PHE A 163 16.74 -9.56 13.44
N SER A 164 16.79 -9.69 14.77
CA SER A 164 16.62 -10.97 15.46
C SER A 164 15.34 -10.95 16.29
N PHE A 165 14.76 -12.10 16.51
CA PHE A 165 13.57 -12.28 17.33
C PHE A 165 13.68 -13.54 18.17
N ASN A 166 12.84 -13.63 19.21
CA ASN A 166 12.71 -14.82 20.05
C ASN A 166 11.36 -15.49 19.83
N LEU A 167 11.34 -16.79 19.98
CA LEU A 167 10.10 -17.58 20.01
C LEU A 167 9.80 -17.96 21.46
N PRO A 168 8.54 -17.92 21.89
CA PRO A 168 8.16 -18.39 23.21
C PRO A 168 8.44 -19.88 23.36
N ASP A 169 8.65 -20.31 24.61
CA ASP A 169 8.68 -21.71 24.92
C ASP A 169 7.32 -22.36 24.72
N ALA A 170 7.28 -23.65 24.39
CA ALA A 170 6.02 -24.36 24.19
C ALA A 170 5.07 -24.25 25.38
N VAL A 171 5.63 -24.16 26.59
CA VAL A 171 4.87 -24.02 27.86
C VAL A 171 4.27 -22.60 28.02
N ALA A 172 4.87 -21.60 27.34
CA ALA A 172 4.41 -20.20 27.36
C ALA A 172 3.38 -19.89 26.26
N LEU A 173 3.14 -20.83 25.36
CA LEU A 173 2.09 -20.72 24.35
C LEU A 173 0.71 -20.97 24.96
N PRO A 174 -0.35 -20.33 24.44
CA PRO A 174 -1.72 -20.65 24.80
C PRO A 174 -2.04 -22.13 24.62
N PRO A 175 -3.04 -22.67 25.32
CA PRO A 175 -3.47 -24.06 25.15
C PRO A 175 -3.79 -24.36 23.67
N ASP A 176 -3.52 -25.60 23.26
CA ASP A 176 -3.77 -26.08 21.88
C ASP A 176 -3.12 -25.26 20.77
N THR A 177 -2.03 -24.53 21.10
CA THR A 177 -1.24 -23.74 20.16
C THR A 177 0.03 -24.48 19.77
N ALA A 178 0.31 -24.58 18.49
CA ALA A 178 1.51 -25.22 17.98
C ALA A 178 2.12 -24.43 16.81
N LEU A 179 3.44 -24.24 16.84
CA LEU A 179 4.21 -23.77 15.69
C LEU A 179 4.25 -24.87 14.63
N LYS A 180 3.96 -24.53 13.39
CA LYS A 180 3.97 -25.47 12.24
C LYS A 180 5.16 -25.24 11.33
N GLY A 181 5.63 -24.02 11.24
CA GLY A 181 6.73 -23.66 10.36
C GLY A 181 6.91 -22.16 10.24
N ALA A 182 7.81 -21.79 9.35
CA ALA A 182 8.11 -20.39 9.09
C ALA A 182 8.56 -20.15 7.65
N ASP A 183 8.32 -18.92 7.18
CA ASP A 183 8.72 -18.43 5.88
C ASP A 183 9.41 -17.07 5.99
N LEU A 184 10.29 -16.77 5.04
CA LEU A 184 10.75 -15.43 4.79
C LEU A 184 9.79 -14.76 3.80
N THR A 185 9.23 -13.64 4.16
CA THR A 185 8.32 -12.88 3.33
C THR A 185 8.69 -11.40 3.29
N TYR A 186 7.99 -10.64 2.47
CA TYR A 186 8.04 -9.19 2.47
C TYR A 186 6.67 -8.66 2.87
N PHE A 187 6.67 -7.74 3.81
CA PHE A 187 5.48 -7.11 4.31
C PHE A 187 5.69 -5.59 4.38
N ASN A 188 4.78 -4.82 3.81
CA ASN A 188 4.92 -3.37 3.68
C ASN A 188 6.27 -2.97 3.04
N GLY A 189 6.73 -3.73 2.03
CA GLY A 189 8.01 -3.51 1.34
C GLY A 189 9.26 -3.83 2.16
N GLN A 190 9.12 -4.42 3.36
CA GLN A 190 10.23 -4.78 4.25
C GLN A 190 10.33 -6.29 4.42
N PRO A 191 11.54 -6.84 4.62
CA PRO A 191 11.70 -8.26 4.94
C PRO A 191 11.05 -8.55 6.29
N ALA A 192 10.26 -9.62 6.34
CA ALA A 192 9.50 -10.05 7.49
C ALA A 192 9.65 -11.56 7.73
N ALA A 193 9.63 -11.97 9.00
CA ALA A 193 9.42 -13.37 9.32
C ALA A 193 7.92 -13.65 9.36
N LEU A 194 7.48 -14.64 8.63
CA LEU A 194 6.15 -15.21 8.71
C LEU A 194 6.24 -16.49 9.52
N LEU A 195 5.57 -16.55 10.67
CA LEU A 195 5.47 -17.71 11.52
C LEU A 195 4.06 -18.29 11.40
N LEU A 196 3.98 -19.56 11.13
CA LEU A 196 2.73 -20.28 10.95
C LEU A 196 2.43 -21.09 12.21
N PHE A 197 1.39 -20.68 12.93
CA PHE A 197 0.86 -21.38 14.07
C PHE A 197 -0.47 -22.05 13.78
N THR A 198 -0.87 -22.95 14.63
CA THR A 198 -2.25 -23.41 14.74
C THR A 198 -2.72 -23.21 16.16
N ILE A 199 -3.94 -22.72 16.33
CA ILE A 199 -4.69 -22.71 17.59
C ILE A 199 -5.91 -23.59 17.37
N HIS A 200 -6.05 -24.66 18.13
CA HIS A 200 -7.03 -25.71 17.86
C HIS A 200 -6.89 -26.25 16.43
N LYS A 201 -7.82 -25.89 15.54
CA LYS A 201 -7.84 -26.28 14.12
C LYS A 201 -7.63 -25.10 13.16
N HIS A 202 -7.53 -23.89 13.72
CA HIS A 202 -7.40 -22.65 12.96
C HIS A 202 -5.93 -22.36 12.68
N GLN A 203 -5.64 -21.90 11.49
CA GLN A 203 -4.30 -21.41 11.16
C GLN A 203 -4.15 -19.96 11.59
N VAL A 204 -2.98 -19.63 12.12
CA VAL A 204 -2.61 -18.28 12.52
C VAL A 204 -1.32 -17.91 11.82
N SER A 205 -1.32 -16.79 11.13
CA SER A 205 -0.11 -16.19 10.56
C SER A 205 0.36 -15.04 11.43
N ILE A 206 1.61 -15.11 11.88
CA ILE A 206 2.26 -14.04 12.63
C ILE A 206 3.39 -13.47 11.78
N PHE A 207 3.35 -12.17 11.56
CA PHE A 207 4.38 -11.42 10.85
C PHE A 207 5.20 -10.63 11.85
N LEU A 208 6.52 -10.80 11.78
CA LEU A 208 7.47 -10.03 12.57
C LEU A 208 8.24 -9.10 11.64
N THR A 209 8.21 -7.81 11.93
CA THR A 209 8.95 -6.78 11.20
C THR A 209 9.76 -5.92 12.15
N GLN A 210 10.79 -5.25 11.62
CA GLN A 210 11.58 -4.32 12.42
C GLN A 210 10.76 -3.05 12.70
N ARG A 211 10.70 -2.63 13.98
CA ARG A 211 9.91 -1.46 14.39
C ARG A 211 10.32 -0.16 13.70
N ALA A 212 11.61 0.06 13.49
CA ALA A 212 12.12 1.30 12.88
C ALA A 212 11.55 1.56 11.48
N ASN A 213 11.21 0.51 10.76
CA ASN A 213 10.66 0.54 9.41
C ASN A 213 9.27 -0.09 9.33
N GLY A 214 8.69 -0.43 10.49
CA GLY A 214 7.42 -1.13 10.60
C GLY A 214 6.21 -0.21 10.38
N PRO A 215 5.05 -0.81 10.15
CA PRO A 215 3.80 -0.08 10.00
C PRO A 215 3.38 0.61 11.30
N ILE A 216 2.61 1.69 11.17
CA ILE A 216 1.97 2.34 12.30
C ILE A 216 0.78 1.47 12.74
N LEU A 217 0.93 0.76 13.84
CA LEU A 217 -0.06 -0.24 14.31
C LEU A 217 -1.28 0.35 15.03
N ASN A 218 -1.21 1.61 15.47
CA ASN A 218 -2.25 2.25 16.30
C ASN A 218 -3.64 2.36 15.64
N ALA A 219 -3.76 1.98 14.38
CA ALA A 219 -4.99 2.07 13.62
C ALA A 219 -5.32 0.75 12.87
N LEU A 220 -4.62 -0.36 13.17
CA LEU A 220 -4.99 -1.64 12.57
C LEU A 220 -6.39 -2.03 13.06
N PRO A 221 -7.35 -2.32 12.17
CA PRO A 221 -8.67 -2.78 12.59
C PRO A 221 -8.56 -4.16 13.25
N SER A 222 -9.30 -4.38 14.33
CA SER A 222 -9.32 -5.69 15.02
C SER A 222 -10.02 -6.80 14.21
N ASN A 223 -10.77 -6.42 13.17
CA ASN A 223 -11.42 -7.36 12.26
C ASN A 223 -11.40 -6.82 10.83
N HIS A 224 -11.09 -7.68 9.85
CA HIS A 224 -11.13 -7.35 8.43
C HIS A 224 -11.61 -8.55 7.63
N ALA A 225 -12.66 -8.36 6.85
CA ALA A 225 -13.27 -9.39 5.98
C ALA A 225 -13.56 -10.73 6.69
N GLY A 226 -13.94 -10.68 7.96
CA GLY A 226 -14.26 -11.87 8.75
C GLY A 226 -13.08 -12.51 9.48
N PHE A 227 -11.86 -11.98 9.31
CA PHE A 227 -10.68 -12.43 10.05
C PHE A 227 -10.37 -11.46 11.19
N THR A 228 -9.91 -12.03 12.29
CA THR A 228 -9.38 -11.30 13.44
C THR A 228 -7.94 -10.88 13.15
N LEU A 229 -7.65 -9.61 13.39
CA LEU A 229 -6.30 -9.07 13.35
C LEU A 229 -5.93 -8.57 14.73
N ASP A 230 -4.68 -8.81 15.11
CA ASP A 230 -4.12 -8.31 16.35
C ASP A 230 -2.68 -7.88 16.14
N SER A 231 -2.18 -7.00 17.02
CA SER A 231 -0.83 -6.49 16.88
C SER A 231 -0.23 -6.06 18.21
N ALA A 232 1.05 -6.28 18.35
CA ALA A 232 1.84 -5.77 19.47
C ALA A 232 3.11 -5.11 18.98
N THR A 233 3.55 -4.10 19.71
CA THR A 233 4.82 -3.43 19.47
C THR A 233 5.75 -3.67 20.65
N THR A 234 6.94 -4.14 20.37
CA THR A 234 8.02 -4.27 21.34
C THR A 234 9.06 -3.16 21.13
N ARG A 235 10.18 -3.21 21.85
CA ARG A 235 11.26 -2.25 21.70
C ARG A 235 11.75 -2.18 20.25
N ASP A 236 11.96 -3.33 19.62
CA ASP A 236 12.67 -3.44 18.34
C ASP A 236 11.80 -4.02 17.20
N LEU A 237 10.66 -4.62 17.54
CA LEU A 237 9.82 -5.34 16.59
C LEU A 237 8.35 -4.90 16.63
N CYS A 238 7.72 -5.02 15.48
CA CYS A 238 6.27 -5.05 15.33
C CYS A 238 5.84 -6.49 15.09
N ILE A 239 4.83 -6.92 15.82
CA ILE A 239 4.20 -8.24 15.74
C ILE A 239 2.80 -8.01 15.20
N LEU A 240 2.45 -8.67 14.11
CA LEU A 240 1.11 -8.62 13.53
C LEU A 240 0.59 -10.04 13.39
N ALA A 241 -0.65 -10.26 13.74
CA ALA A 241 -1.29 -11.56 13.66
C ALA A 241 -2.59 -11.48 12.87
N VAL A 242 -2.89 -12.54 12.14
CA VAL A 242 -4.17 -12.70 11.41
C VAL A 242 -4.62 -14.15 11.46
N SER A 243 -5.91 -14.34 11.74
CA SER A 243 -6.55 -15.65 11.81
C SER A 243 -8.07 -15.50 11.80
N ASP A 244 -8.78 -16.61 11.58
CA ASP A 244 -10.21 -16.77 11.82
C ASP A 244 -10.54 -17.23 13.25
N VAL A 245 -9.54 -17.31 14.15
CA VAL A 245 -9.72 -17.72 15.54
C VAL A 245 -10.39 -16.63 16.40
N ASN A 246 -10.89 -17.04 17.56
CA ASN A 246 -11.45 -16.12 18.55
C ASN A 246 -10.41 -15.01 18.91
N PRO A 247 -10.81 -13.73 18.98
CA PRO A 247 -9.94 -12.62 19.33
C PRO A 247 -9.14 -12.82 20.63
N ALA A 248 -9.76 -13.41 21.67
CA ALA A 248 -9.10 -13.63 22.94
C ALA A 248 -7.93 -14.64 22.84
N ASP A 249 -8.07 -15.66 22.01
CA ASP A 249 -7.01 -16.66 21.81
C ASP A 249 -5.85 -16.08 20.97
N LEU A 250 -6.18 -15.22 20.01
CA LEU A 250 -5.18 -14.51 19.21
C LEU A 250 -4.38 -13.53 20.07
N ASP A 251 -5.05 -12.73 20.91
CA ASP A 251 -4.42 -11.79 21.84
C ASP A 251 -3.44 -12.49 22.80
N LEU A 252 -3.83 -13.66 23.36
CA LEU A 252 -2.95 -14.47 24.20
C LEU A 252 -1.69 -14.92 23.45
N LEU A 253 -1.81 -15.30 22.18
CA LEU A 253 -0.65 -15.70 21.38
C LEU A 253 0.25 -14.49 21.07
N VAL A 254 -0.33 -13.36 20.68
CA VAL A 254 0.41 -12.12 20.41
C VAL A 254 1.10 -11.62 21.67
N ALA A 255 0.43 -11.68 22.82
CA ALA A 255 1.02 -11.32 24.11
C ALA A 255 2.21 -12.22 24.48
N SER A 256 2.09 -13.55 24.30
CA SER A 256 3.21 -14.46 24.56
C SER A 256 4.39 -14.24 23.60
N MET A 257 4.11 -13.92 22.34
CA MET A 257 5.14 -13.52 21.38
C MET A 257 5.85 -12.23 21.82
N ALA A 258 5.10 -11.22 22.27
CA ALA A 258 5.66 -9.95 22.74
C ALA A 258 6.50 -10.15 24.01
N GLN A 259 6.03 -10.97 24.95
CA GLN A 259 6.77 -11.30 26.17
C GLN A 259 8.09 -12.01 25.88
N ALA A 260 8.12 -12.91 24.91
CA ALA A 260 9.35 -13.59 24.50
C ALA A 260 10.44 -12.61 24.01
N GLN A 261 10.06 -11.42 23.48
CA GLN A 261 11.02 -10.39 23.07
C GLN A 261 11.59 -9.60 24.25
N SER A 262 10.91 -9.54 25.40
CA SER A 262 11.35 -8.76 26.58
C SER A 262 12.32 -9.52 27.48
N ASN A 263 12.45 -10.83 27.29
CA ASN A 263 13.31 -11.71 28.14
C ASN A 263 14.76 -11.80 27.63
N THR A 264 15.24 -10.78 26.92
CA THR A 264 16.63 -10.66 26.44
C THR A 264 17.34 -9.51 27.20
#